data_abe75ac7fcde5dc4836f5ecd5212543d
#
_entry.id   abe75ac7fcde5dc4836f5ecd5212543d
#
_cell.length_a   1.000
_cell.length_b   1.000
_cell.length_c   1.000
_cell.angle_alpha   90.00
_cell.angle_beta   90.00
_cell.angle_gamma   90.00
#
_symmetry.space_group_name_H-M   'P 1'
#
loop_
_entity.id
_entity.type
_entity.pdbx_description
1 polymer ?
#
loop_
_entity_poly.entity_id
_entity_poly.type
_entity_poly.pdbx_seq_one_letter_code
_entity_poly.pdbx_strand_id
1 'polypeptide(L)'
;MKLVTIVIAAATTLIPIEAWADCDAQTGKQVYNKCVACHALEPGVHLMGPSLHGLFGRTAGDLEGFVYSGAMTNASFIWDQQTFGLFMEDPMQYLPGTTMPFAGIRKPEQREALGCYLAGLDDID
;
A
#
# COMPACT_ATOMS: atom_id res chain seq x y z
N MET A 1 18.73 10.35 -59.62
CA MET A 1 17.77 10.52 -58.50
C MET A 1 18.17 9.60 -57.38
N LYS A 2 18.73 10.11 -56.31
CA LYS A 2 19.19 9.31 -55.14
C LYS A 2 18.07 9.26 -54.11
N LEU A 3 17.52 8.05 -53.90
CA LEU A 3 16.56 7.81 -52.83
C LEU A 3 17.27 7.82 -51.48
N VAL A 4 16.91 8.79 -50.66
CA VAL A 4 17.37 8.85 -49.25
C VAL A 4 16.37 8.05 -48.43
N THR A 5 16.79 6.89 -47.96
CA THR A 5 16.01 6.08 -47.02
C THR A 5 16.17 6.67 -45.61
N ILE A 6 15.11 7.29 -45.09
CA ILE A 6 15.07 7.75 -43.71
C ILE A 6 14.71 6.59 -42.81
N VAL A 7 15.66 6.10 -42.04
CA VAL A 7 15.41 5.11 -40.99
C VAL A 7 14.92 5.85 -39.75
N ILE A 8 13.65 5.75 -39.44
CA ILE A 8 13.06 6.27 -38.21
C ILE A 8 13.34 5.23 -37.13
N ALA A 9 14.31 5.50 -36.27
CA ALA A 9 14.54 4.71 -35.07
C ALA A 9 13.46 5.06 -34.05
N ALA A 10 12.52 4.14 -33.81
CA ALA A 10 11.56 4.24 -32.71
C ALA A 10 12.30 4.06 -31.40
N ALA A 11 12.49 5.15 -30.66
CA ALA A 11 12.99 5.09 -29.28
C ALA A 11 11.86 4.57 -28.38
N THR A 12 11.89 3.30 -28.02
CA THR A 12 11.05 2.75 -26.98
C THR A 12 11.57 3.27 -25.63
N THR A 13 10.93 4.28 -25.08
CA THR A 13 11.14 4.71 -23.70
C THR A 13 10.59 3.63 -22.80
N LEU A 14 11.48 2.81 -22.23
CA LEU A 14 11.16 1.94 -21.10
C LEU A 14 10.85 2.86 -19.92
N ILE A 15 9.56 2.98 -19.56
CA ILE A 15 9.17 3.59 -18.29
C ILE A 15 9.71 2.66 -17.21
N PRO A 16 10.58 3.13 -16.30
CA PRO A 16 10.98 2.31 -15.17
C PRO A 16 9.73 2.00 -14.36
N ILE A 17 9.34 0.73 -14.30
CA ILE A 17 8.46 0.23 -13.28
C ILE A 17 9.28 0.35 -12.01
N GLU A 18 9.08 1.43 -11.26
CA GLU A 18 9.57 1.52 -9.90
C GLU A 18 8.78 0.52 -9.06
N ALA A 19 9.11 -0.75 -9.29
CA ALA A 19 8.69 -1.81 -8.42
C ALA A 19 9.40 -1.61 -7.08
N TRP A 20 8.82 -2.10 -6.02
CA TRP A 20 9.39 -2.28 -4.70
C TRP A 20 10.73 -3.07 -4.71
N ALA A 21 11.59 -2.85 -5.72
CA ALA A 21 12.68 -3.72 -6.14
C ALA A 21 13.82 -3.87 -5.11
N ASP A 22 13.87 -3.00 -4.09
CA ASP A 22 14.88 -3.01 -3.03
C ASP A 22 14.28 -3.08 -1.62
N CYS A 23 13.06 -3.57 -1.49
CA CYS A 23 12.41 -3.57 -0.19
C CYS A 23 12.62 -4.86 0.60
N ASP A 24 12.90 -4.69 1.89
CA ASP A 24 13.12 -5.77 2.83
C ASP A 24 11.79 -6.31 3.39
N ALA A 25 11.16 -7.23 2.65
CA ALA A 25 9.93 -7.89 3.08
C ALA A 25 10.10 -8.67 4.40
N GLN A 26 11.30 -9.13 4.72
CA GLN A 26 11.55 -9.81 5.99
C GLN A 26 11.49 -8.84 7.17
N THR A 27 12.09 -7.68 7.05
CA THR A 27 11.90 -6.59 8.01
C THR A 27 10.44 -6.17 8.07
N GLY A 28 9.75 -6.09 6.91
CA GLY A 28 8.32 -5.81 6.85
C GLY A 28 7.47 -6.78 7.63
N LYS A 29 7.77 -8.07 7.57
CA LYS A 29 7.11 -9.11 8.37
C LYS A 29 7.32 -8.89 9.88
N GLN A 30 8.49 -8.45 10.29
CA GLN A 30 8.75 -8.11 11.70
C GLN A 30 7.97 -6.87 12.13
N VAL A 31 7.90 -5.85 11.26
CA VAL A 31 7.11 -4.63 11.53
C VAL A 31 5.62 -4.95 11.62
N TYR A 32 5.12 -5.92 10.82
CA TYR A 32 3.72 -6.36 10.85
C TYR A 32 3.29 -6.89 12.23
N ASN A 33 4.20 -7.31 13.10
CA ASN A 33 3.87 -7.69 14.47
C ASN A 33 3.16 -6.56 15.26
N LYS A 34 3.29 -5.32 14.83
CA LYS A 34 2.57 -4.16 15.41
C LYS A 34 1.09 -4.11 14.97
N CYS A 35 0.71 -4.89 13.99
CA CYS A 35 -0.60 -4.85 13.33
C CYS A 35 -1.43 -6.10 13.63
N VAL A 36 -0.76 -7.22 13.94
CA VAL A 36 -1.37 -8.56 14.03
C VAL A 36 -2.47 -8.68 15.09
N ALA A 37 -2.43 -7.85 16.14
CA ALA A 37 -3.46 -7.86 17.18
C ALA A 37 -4.84 -7.38 16.66
N CYS A 38 -4.84 -6.55 15.61
CA CYS A 38 -6.04 -5.91 15.08
C CYS A 38 -6.36 -6.27 13.64
N HIS A 39 -5.40 -6.77 12.86
CA HIS A 39 -5.57 -7.07 11.45
C HIS A 39 -5.18 -8.51 11.12
N ALA A 40 -5.99 -9.16 10.28
CA ALA A 40 -5.66 -10.42 9.64
C ALA A 40 -5.13 -10.18 8.22
N LEU A 41 -4.45 -11.18 7.67
CA LEU A 41 -3.95 -11.18 6.28
C LEU A 41 -4.80 -12.05 5.35
N GLU A 42 -5.72 -12.83 5.91
CA GLU A 42 -6.62 -13.69 5.15
C GLU A 42 -7.74 -12.87 4.52
N PRO A 43 -8.16 -13.20 3.28
CA PRO A 43 -9.27 -12.54 2.61
C PRO A 43 -10.56 -12.62 3.43
N GLY A 44 -11.24 -11.49 3.62
CA GLY A 44 -12.53 -11.43 4.30
C GLY A 44 -12.50 -11.68 5.81
N VAL A 45 -11.34 -11.91 6.40
CA VAL A 45 -11.20 -12.07 7.86
C VAL A 45 -10.95 -10.71 8.50
N HIS A 46 -11.99 -10.20 9.14
CA HIS A 46 -11.95 -8.94 9.88
C HIS A 46 -11.85 -9.19 11.38
N LEU A 47 -10.99 -8.40 12.03
CA LEU A 47 -10.85 -8.38 13.49
C LEU A 47 -11.30 -7.00 14.00
N MET A 48 -10.54 -6.38 14.91
CA MET A 48 -10.80 -4.99 15.30
C MET A 48 -10.57 -4.02 14.14
N GLY A 49 -9.67 -4.36 13.22
CA GLY A 49 -9.43 -3.70 11.95
C GLY A 49 -9.81 -4.60 10.77
N PRO A 50 -9.92 -4.02 9.56
CA PRO A 50 -10.21 -4.79 8.36
C PRO A 50 -9.05 -5.70 7.96
N SER A 51 -9.34 -6.76 7.20
CA SER A 51 -8.31 -7.57 6.54
C SER A 51 -7.38 -6.67 5.73
N LEU A 52 -6.07 -6.94 5.79
CA LEU A 52 -5.06 -6.25 4.98
C LEU A 52 -4.74 -6.99 3.68
N HIS A 53 -5.43 -8.11 3.41
CA HIS A 53 -5.31 -8.79 2.13
C HIS A 53 -5.77 -7.88 0.98
N GLY A 54 -5.00 -7.81 -0.09
CA GLY A 54 -5.35 -6.99 -1.26
C GLY A 54 -5.43 -5.49 -0.98
N LEU A 55 -4.66 -4.98 -0.03
CA LEU A 55 -4.72 -3.58 0.40
C LEU A 55 -4.41 -2.62 -0.73
N PHE A 56 -3.31 -2.85 -1.45
CA PHE A 56 -2.86 -1.92 -2.49
C PHE A 56 -3.74 -1.98 -3.73
N GLY A 57 -4.14 -0.82 -4.21
CA GLY A 57 -5.12 -0.65 -5.29
C GLY A 57 -6.57 -0.54 -4.82
N ARG A 58 -6.85 -0.79 -3.54
CA ARG A 58 -8.19 -0.68 -2.94
C ARG A 58 -8.49 0.77 -2.56
N THR A 59 -9.73 1.20 -2.77
CA THR A 59 -10.20 2.49 -2.24
C THR A 59 -10.30 2.43 -0.71
N ALA A 60 -9.87 3.47 -0.03
CA ALA A 60 -9.98 3.57 1.42
C ALA A 60 -11.45 3.44 1.85
N GLY A 61 -11.70 2.67 2.89
CA GLY A 61 -13.05 2.50 3.45
C GLY A 61 -14.02 1.66 2.65
N ASP A 62 -13.55 0.94 1.60
CA ASP A 62 -14.43 0.25 0.63
C ASP A 62 -14.42 -1.29 0.76
N LEU A 63 -13.77 -1.85 1.76
CA LEU A 63 -13.78 -3.31 1.94
C LEU A 63 -15.10 -3.78 2.52
N GLU A 64 -15.77 -4.68 1.77
CA GLU A 64 -17.04 -5.26 2.18
C GLU A 64 -16.91 -6.04 3.49
N GLY A 65 -17.94 -5.95 4.33
CA GLY A 65 -18.03 -6.69 5.59
C GLY A 65 -17.33 -6.04 6.79
N PHE A 66 -16.66 -4.89 6.60
CA PHE A 66 -16.08 -4.15 7.71
C PHE A 66 -16.74 -2.79 7.91
N VAL A 67 -17.01 -2.41 9.15
CA VAL A 67 -17.56 -1.10 9.51
C VAL A 67 -16.43 -0.13 9.83
N TYR A 68 -16.19 0.80 8.90
CA TYR A 68 -15.17 1.82 9.04
C TYR A 68 -15.64 3.03 9.87
N SER A 69 -14.68 3.84 10.34
CA SER A 69 -14.96 5.19 10.82
C SER A 69 -15.60 6.05 9.73
N GLY A 70 -16.35 7.07 10.11
CA GLY A 70 -16.88 8.04 9.15
C GLY A 70 -15.76 8.73 8.34
N ALA A 71 -14.64 9.03 8.98
CA ALA A 71 -13.49 9.60 8.30
C ALA A 71 -12.96 8.67 7.20
N MET A 72 -12.81 7.38 7.47
CA MET A 72 -12.33 6.41 6.49
C MET A 72 -13.36 6.16 5.38
N THR A 73 -14.63 6.06 5.71
CA THR A 73 -15.72 5.88 4.73
C THR A 73 -15.83 7.06 3.76
N ASN A 74 -15.56 8.27 4.22
CA ASN A 74 -15.58 9.48 3.40
C ASN A 74 -14.24 9.78 2.73
N ALA A 75 -13.18 9.03 3.05
CA ALA A 75 -11.91 9.14 2.37
C ALA A 75 -12.03 8.59 0.95
N SER A 76 -11.46 9.29 -0.03
CA SER A 76 -11.58 8.92 -1.44
C SER A 76 -10.24 8.53 -2.08
N PHE A 77 -9.20 8.37 -1.27
CA PHE A 77 -7.90 7.97 -1.79
C PHE A 77 -7.82 6.46 -2.02
N ILE A 78 -6.92 6.08 -2.93
CA ILE A 78 -6.56 4.69 -3.18
C ILE A 78 -5.31 4.36 -2.37
N TRP A 79 -5.28 3.18 -1.78
CA TRP A 79 -4.09 2.67 -1.12
C TRP A 79 -3.01 2.37 -2.15
N ASP A 80 -2.01 3.21 -2.17
CA ASP A 80 -0.76 3.02 -2.90
C ASP A 80 0.43 3.20 -1.94
N GLN A 81 1.64 3.09 -2.44
CA GLN A 81 2.85 3.24 -1.63
C GLN A 81 2.92 4.59 -0.92
N GLN A 82 2.53 5.66 -1.59
CA GLN A 82 2.59 7.01 -1.04
C GLN A 82 1.54 7.22 0.04
N THR A 83 0.28 6.94 -0.25
CA THR A 83 -0.83 7.11 0.70
C THR A 83 -0.66 6.20 1.93
N PHE A 84 -0.20 4.97 1.72
CA PHE A 84 0.14 4.04 2.79
C PHE A 84 1.26 4.58 3.68
N GLY A 85 2.35 5.07 3.10
CA GLY A 85 3.47 5.64 3.84
C GLY A 85 3.07 6.83 4.70
N LEU A 86 2.28 7.75 4.14
CA LEU A 86 1.78 8.94 4.84
C LEU A 86 0.81 8.57 5.98
N PHE A 87 -0.12 7.66 5.72
CA PHE A 87 -1.06 7.19 6.75
C PHE A 87 -0.32 6.45 7.88
N MET A 88 0.63 5.59 7.55
CA MET A 88 1.40 4.83 8.54
C MET A 88 2.34 5.70 9.37
N GLU A 89 2.74 6.86 8.89
CA GLU A 89 3.57 7.78 9.68
C GLU A 89 2.82 8.32 10.90
N ASP A 90 1.60 8.79 10.69
CA ASP A 90 0.70 9.27 11.73
C ASP A 90 -0.76 9.18 11.24
N PRO A 91 -1.47 8.08 11.55
CA PRO A 91 -2.84 7.87 11.05
C PRO A 91 -3.81 8.98 11.47
N MET A 92 -3.70 9.50 12.68
CA MET A 92 -4.59 10.52 13.20
C MET A 92 -4.36 11.88 12.57
N GLN A 93 -3.11 12.18 12.19
CA GLN A 93 -2.78 13.42 11.50
C GLN A 93 -3.17 13.35 10.02
N TYR A 94 -2.94 12.21 9.38
CA TYR A 94 -3.27 12.02 7.96
C TYR A 94 -4.77 11.98 7.71
N LEU A 95 -5.50 11.29 8.58
CA LEU A 95 -6.96 11.13 8.50
C LEU A 95 -7.61 11.45 9.85
N PRO A 96 -7.81 12.73 10.18
CA PRO A 96 -8.50 13.13 11.40
C PRO A 96 -9.87 12.48 11.51
N GLY A 97 -10.17 11.87 12.66
CA GLY A 97 -11.41 11.14 12.90
C GLY A 97 -11.32 9.63 12.60
N THR A 98 -10.16 9.13 12.19
CA THR A 98 -9.94 7.67 12.15
C THR A 98 -10.07 7.07 13.54
N THR A 99 -10.67 5.89 13.61
CA THR A 99 -10.83 5.12 14.86
C THR A 99 -9.71 4.10 15.07
N MET A 100 -8.71 4.06 14.20
CA MET A 100 -7.54 3.21 14.34
C MET A 100 -6.61 3.74 15.44
N PRO A 101 -6.50 3.07 16.61
CA PRO A 101 -5.73 3.57 17.74
C PRO A 101 -4.24 3.23 17.60
N PHE A 102 -3.60 3.76 16.58
CA PHE A 102 -2.21 3.48 16.24
C PHE A 102 -1.41 4.78 16.15
N ALA A 103 -0.29 4.85 16.86
CA ALA A 103 0.52 6.06 16.93
C ALA A 103 1.37 6.31 15.69
N GLY A 104 1.50 5.32 14.84
CA GLY A 104 2.29 5.41 13.62
C GLY A 104 3.68 4.79 13.70
N ILE A 105 4.34 4.74 12.57
CA ILE A 105 5.70 4.25 12.38
C ILE A 105 6.56 5.42 11.86
N ARG A 106 7.42 5.95 12.70
CA ARG A 106 8.22 7.16 12.39
C ARG A 106 9.32 6.91 11.36
N LYS A 107 9.89 5.70 11.35
CA LYS A 107 11.00 5.34 10.48
C LYS A 107 10.52 5.03 9.06
N PRO A 108 10.91 5.81 8.04
CA PRO A 108 10.48 5.59 6.66
C PRO A 108 10.81 4.19 6.16
N GLU A 109 12.01 3.70 6.46
CA GLU A 109 12.47 2.37 6.04
C GLU A 109 11.59 1.23 6.59
N GLN A 110 11.01 1.41 7.79
CA GLN A 110 10.07 0.43 8.34
C GLN A 110 8.71 0.49 7.65
N ARG A 111 8.24 1.68 7.27
CA ARG A 111 6.99 1.83 6.51
C ARG A 111 7.12 1.21 5.12
N GLU A 112 8.24 1.46 4.45
CA GLU A 112 8.55 0.88 3.14
C GLU A 112 8.61 -0.65 3.24
N ALA A 113 9.35 -1.19 4.20
CA ALA A 113 9.46 -2.61 4.44
C ALA A 113 8.10 -3.27 4.71
N LEU A 114 7.25 -2.65 5.54
CA LEU A 114 5.90 -3.12 5.81
C LEU A 114 5.04 -3.12 4.54
N GLY A 115 5.09 -2.04 3.76
CA GLY A 115 4.38 -1.96 2.49
C GLY A 115 4.78 -3.06 1.52
N CYS A 116 6.07 -3.36 1.41
CA CYS A 116 6.59 -4.46 0.61
C CYS A 116 6.08 -5.83 1.06
N TYR A 117 6.09 -6.06 2.35
CA TYR A 117 5.59 -7.31 2.91
C TYR A 117 4.11 -7.51 2.57
N LEU A 118 3.29 -6.48 2.76
CA LEU A 118 1.86 -6.53 2.45
C LEU A 118 1.59 -6.69 0.95
N ALA A 119 2.32 -5.97 0.09
CA ALA A 119 2.18 -6.09 -1.36
C ALA A 119 2.57 -7.47 -1.87
N GLY A 120 3.62 -8.07 -1.30
CA GLY A 120 4.09 -9.41 -1.69
C GLY A 120 3.12 -10.54 -1.33
N LEU A 121 2.15 -10.31 -0.44
CA LEU A 121 1.12 -11.30 -0.14
C LEU A 121 0.10 -11.47 -1.27
N ASP A 122 -0.10 -10.44 -2.07
CA ASP A 122 -1.05 -10.45 -3.19
C ASP A 122 -0.51 -11.23 -4.40
N ASP A 123 0.82 -11.47 -4.44
CA ASP A 123 1.50 -12.18 -5.53
C ASP A 123 1.53 -13.71 -5.32
N ILE A 124 0.98 -14.22 -4.21
CA ILE A 124 1.06 -15.64 -3.83
C ILE A 124 -0.21 -16.43 -4.22
N ASP A 125 -1.27 -15.76 -4.68
CA ASP A 125 -2.55 -16.36 -5.07
C ASP A 125 -2.61 -16.77 -6.55
#